data_929a6207ff04dd7e1db872dc0268f7e3
#
_entry.id   929a6207ff04dd7e1db872dc0268f7e3
#
_cell.length_a   1.000
_cell.length_b   1.000
_cell.length_c   1.000
_cell.angle_alpha   90.00
_cell.angle_beta   90.00
_cell.angle_gamma   90.00
#
_symmetry.space_group_name_H-M   'P 1'
#
loop_
_entity.id
_entity.type
_entity.pdbx_description
1 polymer ?
#
loop_
_entity_poly.entity_id
_entity_poly.type
_entity_poly.pdbx_seq_one_letter_code
_entity_poly.pdbx_strand_id
1 'polypeptide(L)'
;MRIFENVLDEETQQDAFITNEETFQTTPVVTIGVTHAIHDSYFAFLPALLPVLVANLSLTKTLAGLLSVFTQLPSLIQPFVGYAADRVSLRYVVILAPAVSGALLSLLGSSNNYAVLAFLLLAAGTSSAAFHSVGPVITGYVSGRSLGRGMSIWMMGGEFGRFLGPVIVVTAIGALTIKGLPWLMLGGIATSVALYFLLKDVQHRPKLSRQLTGERVDLRIFVVSADGTKENAK
;
A
#
# COMPACT_ATOMS: atom_id res chain seq x y z
N MET A 1 -43.92 -9.27 21.13
CA MET A 1 -42.89 -8.67 21.98
C MET A 1 -41.49 -8.94 21.39
N ARG A 2 -41.03 -10.17 21.17
CA ARG A 2 -39.70 -10.49 20.58
C ARG A 2 -39.41 -9.90 19.18
N ILE A 3 -40.43 -9.69 18.34
CA ILE A 3 -40.25 -9.14 16.97
C ILE A 3 -39.90 -7.65 17.05
N PHE A 4 -40.47 -6.89 17.99
CA PHE A 4 -40.16 -5.47 18.20
C PHE A 4 -38.75 -5.27 18.79
N GLU A 5 -38.29 -6.14 19.68
CA GLU A 5 -36.93 -6.09 20.24
C GLU A 5 -35.90 -6.34 19.16
N ASN A 6 -36.11 -7.34 18.28
CA ASN A 6 -35.18 -7.61 17.17
C ASN A 6 -35.11 -6.44 16.16
N VAL A 7 -36.21 -5.74 15.89
CA VAL A 7 -36.23 -4.59 14.97
C VAL A 7 -35.48 -3.39 15.59
N LEU A 8 -35.66 -3.14 16.89
CA LEU A 8 -34.95 -2.07 17.61
C LEU A 8 -33.44 -2.37 17.71
N ASP A 9 -33.08 -3.64 17.91
CA ASP A 9 -31.66 -4.05 17.90
C ASP A 9 -31.02 -3.92 16.51
N GLU A 10 -31.74 -4.24 15.43
CA GLU A 10 -31.27 -4.04 14.06
C GLU A 10 -31.14 -2.56 13.70
N GLU A 11 -32.10 -1.69 14.07
CA GLU A 11 -32.01 -0.23 13.87
C GLU A 11 -30.86 0.36 14.68
N THR A 12 -30.72 -0.02 15.94
CA THR A 12 -29.63 0.47 16.81
C THR A 12 -28.26 0.02 16.29
N GLN A 13 -28.14 -1.21 15.79
CA GLN A 13 -26.91 -1.70 15.15
C GLN A 13 -26.66 -0.99 13.81
N GLN A 14 -27.69 -0.66 13.06
CA GLN A 14 -27.57 0.05 11.79
C GLN A 14 -27.16 1.52 12.02
N ASP A 15 -27.72 2.19 13.00
CA ASP A 15 -27.36 3.57 13.37
C ASP A 15 -25.93 3.64 13.96
N ALA A 16 -25.56 2.70 14.82
CA ALA A 16 -24.19 2.59 15.34
C ALA A 16 -23.17 2.31 14.20
N PHE A 17 -23.60 1.58 13.17
CA PHE A 17 -22.78 1.27 12.00
C PHE A 17 -22.61 2.51 11.10
N ILE A 18 -23.70 3.27 10.86
CA ILE A 18 -23.70 4.51 10.05
C ILE A 18 -22.84 5.57 10.74
N THR A 19 -22.96 5.74 12.05
CA THR A 19 -22.14 6.72 12.80
C THR A 19 -20.66 6.36 12.82
N ASN A 20 -20.30 5.08 12.76
CA ASN A 20 -18.91 4.65 12.72
C ASN A 20 -18.29 4.84 11.33
N GLU A 21 -19.07 4.75 10.24
CA GLU A 21 -18.61 5.06 8.88
C GLU A 21 -18.41 6.56 8.65
N GLU A 22 -19.06 7.43 9.42
CA GLU A 22 -18.97 8.88 9.29
C GLU A 22 -17.81 9.51 10.07
N THR A 23 -17.28 8.82 11.08
CA THR A 23 -16.26 9.35 11.98
C THR A 23 -14.83 9.05 11.51
N PHE A 24 -13.96 10.06 11.64
CA PHE A 24 -12.53 9.90 11.37
C PHE A 24 -11.86 9.06 12.46
N GLN A 25 -11.35 7.89 12.08
CA GLN A 25 -10.68 6.95 12.96
C GLN A 25 -9.18 7.26 13.03
N THR A 26 -8.77 8.10 13.97
CA THR A 26 -7.38 8.60 14.06
C THR A 26 -6.36 7.46 14.19
N THR A 27 -6.59 6.48 15.07
CA THR A 27 -5.62 5.38 15.29
C THR A 27 -5.40 4.52 14.05
N PRO A 28 -6.41 3.99 13.36
CA PRO A 28 -6.20 3.27 12.11
C PRO A 28 -5.52 4.11 11.03
N VAL A 29 -5.94 5.37 10.84
CA VAL A 29 -5.35 6.26 9.81
C VAL A 29 -3.86 6.49 10.07
N VAL A 30 -3.48 6.82 11.31
CA VAL A 30 -2.07 7.04 11.67
C VAL A 30 -1.29 5.73 11.55
N THR A 31 -1.86 4.60 12.01
CA THR A 31 -1.22 3.28 11.88
C THR A 31 -0.90 2.96 10.43
N ILE A 32 -1.85 3.19 9.51
CA ILE A 32 -1.65 2.93 8.08
C ILE A 32 -0.63 3.91 7.49
N GLY A 33 -0.63 5.18 7.90
CA GLY A 33 0.38 6.16 7.49
C GLY A 33 1.79 5.78 7.92
N VAL A 34 1.96 5.32 9.17
CA VAL A 34 3.25 4.79 9.67
C VAL A 34 3.66 3.53 8.92
N THR A 35 2.70 2.66 8.62
CA THR A 35 2.95 1.46 7.79
C THR A 35 3.48 1.84 6.42
N HIS A 36 2.90 2.87 5.80
CA HIS A 36 3.36 3.39 4.52
C HIS A 36 4.79 3.93 4.62
N ALA A 37 5.11 4.67 5.69
CA ALA A 37 6.47 5.14 5.92
C ALA A 37 7.48 4.00 6.01
N ILE A 38 7.17 2.96 6.77
CA ILE A 38 8.05 1.80 6.93
C ILE A 38 8.17 1.03 5.61
N HIS A 39 7.07 0.78 4.91
CA HIS A 39 7.08 0.11 3.61
C HIS A 39 7.96 0.84 2.59
N ASP A 40 7.74 2.14 2.41
CA ASP A 40 8.46 2.95 1.41
C ASP A 40 9.91 3.21 1.80
N SER A 41 10.27 3.14 3.09
CA SER A 41 11.66 3.23 3.53
C SER A 41 12.50 2.09 2.96
N TYR A 42 11.95 0.87 2.88
CA TYR A 42 12.65 -0.25 2.25
C TYR A 42 12.82 -0.06 0.74
N PHE A 43 11.81 0.49 0.05
CA PHE A 43 11.90 0.77 -1.39
C PHE A 43 12.97 1.81 -1.71
N ALA A 44 13.24 2.73 -0.80
CA ALA A 44 14.31 3.71 -0.94
C ALA A 44 15.72 3.12 -0.70
N PHE A 45 15.85 1.83 -0.35
CA PHE A 45 17.16 1.17 -0.24
C PHE A 45 17.83 1.01 -1.60
N LEU A 46 17.09 0.67 -2.65
CA LEU A 46 17.66 0.42 -3.97
C LEU A 46 18.49 1.58 -4.52
N PRO A 47 17.99 2.84 -4.56
CA PRO A 47 18.80 3.97 -5.03
C PRO A 47 20.08 4.16 -4.24
N ALA A 48 20.05 3.98 -2.92
CA ALA A 48 21.20 4.14 -2.05
C ALA A 48 22.22 2.98 -2.18
N LEU A 49 21.73 1.75 -2.48
CA LEU A 49 22.56 0.57 -2.70
C LEU A 49 23.14 0.50 -4.11
N LEU A 50 22.53 1.18 -5.08
CA LEU A 50 22.85 1.03 -6.49
C LEU A 50 24.34 1.27 -6.80
N PRO A 51 25.03 2.31 -6.26
CA PRO A 51 26.45 2.48 -6.51
C PRO A 51 27.30 1.29 -6.04
N VAL A 52 26.94 0.68 -4.90
CA VAL A 52 27.66 -0.47 -4.35
C VAL A 52 27.39 -1.72 -5.19
N LEU A 53 26.15 -1.94 -5.63
CA LEU A 53 25.78 -3.06 -6.51
C LEU A 53 26.47 -2.95 -7.88
N VAL A 54 26.55 -1.74 -8.43
CA VAL A 54 27.26 -1.47 -9.70
C VAL A 54 28.75 -1.82 -9.56
N ALA A 55 29.40 -1.41 -8.47
CA ALA A 55 30.80 -1.70 -8.24
C ALA A 55 31.05 -3.20 -8.02
N ASN A 56 30.24 -3.86 -7.19
CA ASN A 56 30.42 -5.27 -6.82
C ASN A 56 30.17 -6.25 -7.98
N LEU A 57 29.18 -5.93 -8.84
CA LEU A 57 28.81 -6.79 -9.98
C LEU A 57 29.33 -6.27 -11.33
N SER A 58 30.12 -5.20 -11.35
CA SER A 58 30.62 -4.57 -12.58
C SER A 58 29.50 -4.28 -13.59
N LEU A 59 28.35 -3.75 -13.10
CA LEU A 59 27.18 -3.51 -13.94
C LEU A 59 27.39 -2.33 -14.89
N THR A 60 26.90 -2.48 -16.10
CA THR A 60 26.75 -1.33 -17.00
C THR A 60 25.65 -0.40 -16.51
N LYS A 61 25.65 0.86 -16.95
CA LYS A 61 24.59 1.84 -16.64
C LYS A 61 23.19 1.33 -17.02
N THR A 62 23.11 0.61 -18.16
CA THR A 62 21.86 -0.01 -18.63
C THR A 62 21.35 -1.07 -17.66
N LEU A 63 22.20 -2.00 -17.22
CA LEU A 63 21.83 -3.04 -16.25
C LEU A 63 21.44 -2.44 -14.91
N ALA A 64 22.15 -1.41 -14.46
CA ALA A 64 21.80 -0.69 -13.23
C ALA A 64 20.42 -0.02 -13.33
N GLY A 65 20.12 0.63 -14.46
CA GLY A 65 18.80 1.22 -14.72
C GLY A 65 17.67 0.19 -14.77
N LEU A 66 17.93 -0.99 -15.37
CA LEU A 66 16.95 -2.08 -15.42
C LEU A 66 16.56 -2.62 -14.04
N LEU A 67 17.44 -2.56 -13.03
CA LEU A 67 17.05 -2.91 -11.65
C LEU A 67 15.91 -2.02 -11.16
N SER A 68 15.93 -0.73 -11.44
CA SER A 68 14.82 0.18 -11.11
C SER A 68 13.56 -0.14 -11.92
N VAL A 69 13.71 -0.55 -13.19
CA VAL A 69 12.56 -0.96 -14.01
C VAL A 69 11.89 -2.21 -13.42
N PHE A 70 12.65 -3.21 -12.98
CA PHE A 70 12.09 -4.41 -12.35
C PHE A 70 11.28 -4.10 -11.08
N THR A 71 11.69 -3.08 -10.33
CA THR A 71 10.91 -2.63 -9.15
C THR A 71 9.58 -1.99 -9.55
N GLN A 72 9.54 -1.27 -10.67
CA GLN A 72 8.37 -0.50 -11.11
C GLN A 72 7.43 -1.29 -12.03
N LEU A 73 7.95 -2.25 -12.78
CA LEU A 73 7.17 -3.02 -13.76
C LEU A 73 5.88 -3.63 -13.20
N PRO A 74 5.87 -4.21 -11.98
CA PRO A 74 4.65 -4.74 -11.40
C PRO A 74 3.56 -3.70 -11.13
N SER A 75 3.86 -2.40 -11.13
CA SER A 75 2.84 -1.36 -10.97
C SER A 75 1.79 -1.38 -12.08
N LEU A 76 2.11 -1.95 -13.23
CA LEU A 76 1.15 -2.14 -14.34
C LEU A 76 -0.03 -3.04 -13.96
N ILE A 77 0.12 -3.90 -12.94
CA ILE A 77 -0.96 -4.76 -12.46
C ILE A 77 -1.87 -4.06 -11.41
N GLN A 78 -1.52 -2.86 -10.94
CA GLN A 78 -2.28 -2.15 -9.89
C GLN A 78 -3.79 -2.03 -10.20
N PRO A 79 -4.23 -1.70 -11.44
CA PRO A 79 -5.67 -1.62 -11.73
C PRO A 79 -6.40 -2.95 -11.49
N PHE A 80 -5.75 -4.07 -11.80
CA PHE A 80 -6.34 -5.41 -11.58
C PHE A 80 -6.38 -5.78 -10.09
N VAL A 81 -5.34 -5.41 -9.34
CA VAL A 81 -5.29 -5.60 -7.89
C VAL A 81 -6.34 -4.72 -7.20
N GLY A 82 -6.47 -3.46 -7.61
CA GLY A 82 -7.52 -2.55 -7.13
C GLY A 82 -8.91 -3.13 -7.34
N TYR A 83 -9.20 -3.60 -8.56
CA TYR A 83 -10.46 -4.26 -8.86
C TYR A 83 -10.76 -5.51 -7.99
N ALA A 84 -9.73 -6.29 -7.67
CA ALA A 84 -9.86 -7.41 -6.74
C ALA A 84 -10.08 -6.93 -5.29
N ALA A 85 -9.43 -5.83 -4.89
CA ALA A 85 -9.56 -5.23 -3.56
C ALA A 85 -10.98 -4.75 -3.26
N ASP A 86 -11.72 -4.30 -4.27
CA ASP A 86 -13.11 -3.89 -4.13
C ASP A 86 -14.06 -5.07 -3.83
N ARG A 87 -13.62 -6.30 -4.02
CA ARG A 87 -14.44 -7.51 -3.91
C ARG A 87 -14.08 -8.40 -2.73
N VAL A 88 -12.85 -8.35 -2.28
CA VAL A 88 -12.32 -9.21 -1.22
C VAL A 88 -11.64 -8.35 -0.16
N SER A 89 -11.77 -8.75 1.10
CA SER A 89 -11.03 -8.08 2.17
C SER A 89 -9.53 -8.35 2.02
N LEU A 90 -8.81 -7.37 1.48
CA LEU A 90 -7.37 -7.44 1.28
C LEU A 90 -6.56 -6.81 2.43
N ARG A 91 -7.12 -6.73 3.65
CA ARG A 91 -6.38 -6.16 4.80
C ARG A 91 -5.03 -6.83 5.04
N TYR A 92 -4.93 -8.12 4.76
CA TYR A 92 -3.69 -8.87 4.90
C TYR A 92 -2.59 -8.40 3.94
N VAL A 93 -2.95 -7.81 2.81
CA VAL A 93 -1.98 -7.19 1.89
C VAL A 93 -1.25 -6.05 2.61
N VAL A 94 -2.00 -5.17 3.31
CA VAL A 94 -1.41 -4.06 4.07
C VAL A 94 -0.62 -4.57 5.28
N ILE A 95 -1.11 -5.61 5.96
CA ILE A 95 -0.43 -6.20 7.13
C ILE A 95 0.89 -6.86 6.73
N LEU A 96 0.93 -7.61 5.64
CA LEU A 96 2.11 -8.41 5.25
C LEU A 96 3.13 -7.62 4.42
N ALA A 97 2.71 -6.54 3.76
CA ALA A 97 3.58 -5.79 2.87
C ALA A 97 4.90 -5.33 3.49
N PRO A 98 4.96 -4.78 4.74
CA PRO A 98 6.24 -4.42 5.37
C PRO A 98 7.18 -5.61 5.58
N ALA A 99 6.66 -6.79 5.97
CA ALA A 99 7.48 -7.98 6.14
C ALA A 99 8.04 -8.47 4.80
N VAL A 100 7.19 -8.55 3.77
CA VAL A 100 7.60 -9.00 2.44
C VAL A 100 8.62 -8.03 1.83
N SER A 101 8.31 -6.74 1.82
CA SER A 101 9.23 -5.73 1.28
C SER A 101 10.52 -5.64 2.09
N GLY A 102 10.40 -5.66 3.42
CA GLY A 102 11.56 -5.67 4.33
C GLY A 102 12.48 -6.87 4.09
N ALA A 103 11.92 -8.08 3.94
CA ALA A 103 12.71 -9.28 3.65
C ALA A 103 13.40 -9.19 2.29
N LEU A 104 12.63 -8.92 1.22
CA LEU A 104 13.15 -8.93 -0.14
C LEU A 104 14.21 -7.84 -0.39
N LEU A 105 13.95 -6.61 0.10
CA LEU A 105 14.84 -5.47 -0.15
C LEU A 105 16.06 -5.47 0.79
N SER A 106 15.97 -6.05 1.97
CA SER A 106 17.13 -6.27 2.84
C SER A 106 18.10 -7.33 2.29
N LEU A 107 17.62 -8.28 1.49
CA LEU A 107 18.46 -9.31 0.85
C LEU A 107 19.26 -8.80 -0.35
N LEU A 108 18.97 -7.60 -0.89
CA LEU A 108 19.70 -7.04 -2.05
C LEU A 108 21.20 -6.97 -1.82
N GLY A 109 21.63 -6.61 -0.60
CA GLY A 109 23.05 -6.50 -0.26
C GLY A 109 23.79 -7.83 -0.16
N SER A 110 23.07 -8.95 -0.05
CA SER A 110 23.65 -10.29 0.11
C SER A 110 23.80 -11.03 -1.23
N SER A 111 23.24 -10.52 -2.32
CA SER A 111 23.26 -11.18 -3.61
C SER A 111 24.38 -10.66 -4.49
N ASN A 112 25.18 -11.60 -5.03
CA ASN A 112 26.19 -11.36 -6.05
C ASN A 112 25.72 -11.81 -7.45
N ASN A 113 24.43 -12.03 -7.64
CA ASN A 113 23.86 -12.50 -8.89
C ASN A 113 22.77 -11.54 -9.40
N TYR A 114 22.94 -11.01 -10.60
CA TYR A 114 22.01 -10.06 -11.20
C TYR A 114 20.58 -10.61 -11.34
N ALA A 115 20.44 -11.89 -11.74
CA ALA A 115 19.12 -12.49 -11.91
C ALA A 115 18.38 -12.63 -10.55
N VAL A 116 19.11 -12.90 -9.46
CA VAL A 116 18.56 -12.93 -8.12
C VAL A 116 18.12 -11.52 -7.70
N LEU A 117 18.93 -10.47 -7.97
CA LEU A 117 18.53 -9.09 -7.72
C LEU A 117 17.25 -8.71 -8.48
N ALA A 118 17.20 -9.04 -9.79
CA ALA A 118 16.04 -8.79 -10.63
C ALA A 118 14.78 -9.49 -10.07
N PHE A 119 14.90 -10.75 -9.65
CA PHE A 119 13.80 -11.50 -9.03
C PHE A 119 13.33 -10.88 -7.72
N LEU A 120 14.26 -10.52 -6.81
CA LEU A 120 13.93 -9.87 -5.54
C LEU A 120 13.17 -8.54 -5.78
N LEU A 121 13.63 -7.75 -6.76
CA LEU A 121 13.02 -6.46 -7.09
C LEU A 121 11.65 -6.61 -7.75
N LEU A 122 11.46 -7.59 -8.65
CA LEU A 122 10.15 -7.91 -9.23
C LEU A 122 9.17 -8.38 -8.15
N ALA A 123 9.60 -9.26 -7.25
CA ALA A 123 8.76 -9.75 -6.16
C ALA A 123 8.41 -8.63 -5.18
N ALA A 124 9.38 -7.78 -4.80
CA ALA A 124 9.14 -6.61 -3.98
C ALA A 124 8.19 -5.63 -4.66
N GLY A 125 8.41 -5.32 -5.94
CA GLY A 125 7.54 -4.47 -6.74
C GLY A 125 6.10 -4.99 -6.81
N THR A 126 5.90 -6.31 -6.91
CA THR A 126 4.57 -6.93 -6.87
C THR A 126 3.88 -6.71 -5.52
N SER A 127 4.62 -6.90 -4.41
CA SER A 127 4.12 -6.60 -3.07
C SER A 127 3.74 -5.12 -2.94
N SER A 128 4.57 -4.22 -3.47
CA SER A 128 4.31 -2.78 -3.46
C SER A 128 3.11 -2.41 -4.30
N ALA A 129 2.97 -2.98 -5.50
CA ALA A 129 1.80 -2.74 -6.35
C ALA A 129 0.50 -3.12 -5.63
N ALA A 130 0.48 -4.24 -4.93
CA ALA A 130 -0.65 -4.66 -4.13
C ALA A 130 -0.90 -3.71 -2.95
N PHE A 131 0.15 -3.34 -2.21
CA PHE A 131 0.06 -2.42 -1.08
C PHE A 131 -0.49 -1.05 -1.47
N HIS A 132 0.04 -0.45 -2.53
CA HIS A 132 -0.40 0.87 -3.03
C HIS A 132 -1.78 0.85 -3.69
N SER A 133 -2.28 -0.31 -4.11
CA SER A 133 -3.67 -0.45 -4.57
C SER A 133 -4.66 -0.54 -3.40
N VAL A 134 -4.28 -1.20 -2.31
CA VAL A 134 -5.19 -1.50 -1.19
C VAL A 134 -5.11 -0.44 -0.08
N GLY A 135 -3.93 0.08 0.19
CA GLY A 135 -3.69 1.03 1.29
C GLY A 135 -4.57 2.29 1.22
N PRO A 136 -4.65 2.99 0.07
CA PRO A 136 -5.53 4.15 -0.08
C PRO A 136 -7.00 3.81 0.14
N VAL A 137 -7.46 2.63 -0.30
CA VAL A 137 -8.86 2.19 -0.13
C VAL A 137 -9.18 2.04 1.35
N ILE A 138 -8.33 1.34 2.12
CA ILE A 138 -8.54 1.18 3.56
C ILE A 138 -8.42 2.53 4.28
N THR A 139 -7.44 3.38 3.88
CA THR A 139 -7.29 4.72 4.42
C THR A 139 -8.56 5.55 4.20
N GLY A 140 -9.12 5.50 2.99
CA GLY A 140 -10.39 6.18 2.68
C GLY A 140 -11.52 5.72 3.57
N TYR A 141 -11.65 4.41 3.75
CA TYR A 141 -12.70 3.82 4.59
C TYR A 141 -12.62 4.30 6.05
N VAL A 142 -11.43 4.25 6.67
CA VAL A 142 -11.26 4.66 8.08
C VAL A 142 -11.21 6.18 8.27
N SER A 143 -11.19 6.95 7.18
CA SER A 143 -11.21 8.43 7.19
C SER A 143 -12.61 9.02 7.28
N GLY A 144 -13.66 8.24 7.02
CA GLY A 144 -15.04 8.69 7.01
C GLY A 144 -15.20 9.95 6.14
N ARG A 145 -15.89 10.98 6.66
CA ARG A 145 -16.10 12.26 5.95
C ARG A 145 -14.83 13.09 5.74
N SER A 146 -13.73 12.77 6.43
CA SER A 146 -12.47 13.52 6.36
C SER A 146 -11.45 12.87 5.42
N LEU A 147 -11.89 12.40 4.24
CA LEU A 147 -11.05 11.69 3.26
C LEU A 147 -9.75 12.42 2.95
N GLY A 148 -9.80 13.75 2.70
CA GLY A 148 -8.61 14.54 2.40
C GLY A 148 -7.57 14.51 3.51
N ARG A 149 -8.01 14.55 4.81
CA ARG A 149 -7.12 14.44 5.97
C ARG A 149 -6.45 13.07 6.05
N GLY A 150 -7.23 12.00 5.85
CA GLY A 150 -6.67 10.65 5.86
C GLY A 150 -5.67 10.41 4.73
N MET A 151 -6.02 10.83 3.52
CA MET A 151 -5.12 10.72 2.36
C MET A 151 -3.85 11.57 2.52
N SER A 152 -3.92 12.73 3.17
CA SER A 152 -2.72 13.52 3.49
C SER A 152 -1.79 12.78 4.43
N ILE A 153 -2.31 12.13 5.47
CA ILE A 153 -1.51 11.32 6.41
C ILE A 153 -0.88 10.12 5.68
N TRP A 154 -1.65 9.46 4.81
CA TRP A 154 -1.14 8.38 3.96
C TRP A 154 0.03 8.84 3.09
N MET A 155 -0.15 9.92 2.33
CA MET A 155 0.88 10.46 1.44
C MET A 155 2.12 10.94 2.20
N MET A 156 1.94 11.67 3.31
CA MET A 156 3.04 12.08 4.18
C MET A 156 3.85 10.89 4.70
N GLY A 157 3.17 9.79 5.06
CA GLY A 157 3.84 8.57 5.47
C GLY A 157 4.81 8.06 4.41
N GLY A 158 4.35 7.91 3.17
CA GLY A 158 5.19 7.44 2.05
C GLY A 158 6.40 8.35 1.80
N GLU A 159 6.17 9.69 1.73
CA GLU A 159 7.28 10.64 1.52
C GLU A 159 8.29 10.59 2.66
N PHE A 160 7.83 10.50 3.91
CA PHE A 160 8.70 10.39 5.07
C PHE A 160 9.51 9.08 5.04
N GLY A 161 8.89 7.97 4.61
CA GLY A 161 9.57 6.71 4.40
C GLY A 161 10.67 6.81 3.35
N ARG A 162 10.37 7.40 2.19
CA ARG A 162 11.37 7.63 1.13
C ARG A 162 12.54 8.50 1.57
N PHE A 163 12.28 9.48 2.42
CA PHE A 163 13.33 10.31 3.02
C PHE A 163 14.21 9.53 3.99
N LEU A 164 13.61 8.70 4.85
CA LEU A 164 14.34 7.96 5.88
C LEU A 164 15.10 6.75 5.32
N GLY A 165 14.61 6.11 4.28
CA GLY A 165 15.18 4.87 3.75
C GLY A 165 16.67 4.94 3.43
N PRO A 166 17.16 5.93 2.68
CA PRO A 166 18.60 6.10 2.42
C PRO A 166 19.41 6.27 3.70
N VAL A 167 18.89 7.01 4.68
CA VAL A 167 19.56 7.20 5.98
C VAL A 167 19.68 5.87 6.72
N ILE A 168 18.60 5.10 6.76
CA ILE A 168 18.58 3.79 7.44
C ILE A 168 19.58 2.83 6.78
N VAL A 169 19.54 2.68 5.47
CA VAL A 169 20.39 1.69 4.79
C VAL A 169 21.86 2.07 4.80
N VAL A 170 22.19 3.36 4.64
CA VAL A 170 23.58 3.82 4.69
C VAL A 170 24.16 3.68 6.09
N THR A 171 23.38 4.04 7.13
CA THR A 171 23.80 3.83 8.52
C THR A 171 23.99 2.35 8.84
N ALA A 172 23.07 1.49 8.35
CA ALA A 172 23.19 0.06 8.55
C ALA A 172 24.43 -0.53 7.86
N ILE A 173 24.78 -0.08 6.65
CA ILE A 173 26.01 -0.50 5.97
C ILE A 173 27.23 -0.06 6.77
N GLY A 174 27.23 1.15 7.30
CA GLY A 174 28.34 1.65 8.14
C GLY A 174 28.55 0.84 9.42
N ALA A 175 27.45 0.36 10.03
CA ALA A 175 27.50 -0.37 11.30
C ALA A 175 27.67 -1.89 11.13
N LEU A 176 27.00 -2.48 10.13
CA LEU A 176 26.86 -3.93 9.97
C LEU A 176 27.53 -4.48 8.71
N THR A 177 28.10 -3.61 7.89
CA THR A 177 28.53 -3.91 6.51
C THR A 177 27.35 -4.29 5.61
N ILE A 178 27.59 -4.43 4.30
CA ILE A 178 26.56 -4.82 3.33
C ILE A 178 25.99 -6.23 3.62
N LYS A 179 26.82 -7.12 4.19
CA LYS A 179 26.40 -8.49 4.56
C LYS A 179 25.46 -8.53 5.77
N GLY A 180 25.42 -7.46 6.56
CA GLY A 180 24.51 -7.34 7.70
C GLY A 180 23.14 -6.75 7.35
N LEU A 181 22.93 -6.27 6.12
CA LEU A 181 21.63 -5.71 5.68
C LEU A 181 20.43 -6.66 5.89
N PRO A 182 20.55 -8.00 5.74
CA PRO A 182 19.44 -8.90 6.02
C PRO A 182 18.81 -8.72 7.40
N TRP A 183 19.56 -8.25 8.41
CA TRP A 183 19.01 -7.99 9.74
C TRP A 183 17.90 -6.92 9.73
N LEU A 184 17.89 -6.02 8.75
CA LEU A 184 16.83 -5.02 8.62
C LEU A 184 15.47 -5.63 8.33
N MET A 185 15.39 -6.87 7.79
CA MET A 185 14.10 -7.55 7.60
C MET A 185 13.31 -7.69 8.90
N LEU A 186 14.01 -7.78 10.05
CA LEU A 186 13.35 -7.91 11.36
C LEU A 186 12.45 -6.70 11.66
N GLY A 187 12.81 -5.51 11.19
CA GLY A 187 11.97 -4.31 11.31
C GLY A 187 10.65 -4.44 10.55
N GLY A 188 10.71 -4.95 9.31
CA GLY A 188 9.52 -5.21 8.50
C GLY A 188 8.62 -6.30 9.12
N ILE A 189 9.24 -7.39 9.60
CA ILE A 189 8.50 -8.49 10.25
C ILE A 189 7.85 -8.00 11.54
N ALA A 190 8.57 -7.28 12.40
CA ALA A 190 8.04 -6.73 13.64
C ALA A 190 6.87 -5.77 13.37
N THR A 191 6.98 -4.95 12.32
CA THR A 191 5.89 -4.07 11.87
C THR A 191 4.66 -4.88 11.46
N SER A 192 4.82 -5.93 10.65
CA SER A 192 3.70 -6.77 10.21
C SER A 192 3.03 -7.49 11.39
N VAL A 193 3.81 -7.96 12.37
CA VAL A 193 3.27 -8.54 13.61
C VAL A 193 2.47 -7.50 14.40
N ALA A 194 3.00 -6.29 14.58
CA ALA A 194 2.28 -5.21 15.26
C ALA A 194 0.97 -4.85 14.53
N LEU A 195 1.01 -4.75 13.20
CA LEU A 195 -0.17 -4.47 12.38
C LEU A 195 -1.26 -5.55 12.49
N TYR A 196 -0.87 -6.80 12.58
CA TYR A 196 -1.82 -7.90 12.77
C TYR A 196 -2.69 -7.68 14.02
N PHE A 197 -2.09 -7.20 15.12
CA PHE A 197 -2.82 -6.89 16.35
C PHE A 197 -3.54 -5.54 16.30
N LEU A 198 -2.94 -4.50 15.72
CA LEU A 198 -3.52 -3.15 15.68
C LEU A 198 -4.69 -3.03 14.70
N LEU A 199 -4.67 -3.79 13.61
CA LEU A 199 -5.71 -3.74 12.57
C LEU A 199 -6.68 -4.92 12.63
N LYS A 200 -6.64 -5.76 13.68
CA LYS A 200 -7.52 -6.93 13.81
C LYS A 200 -9.01 -6.59 13.74
N ASP A 201 -9.40 -5.44 14.30
CA ASP A 201 -10.78 -5.00 14.41
C ASP A 201 -11.21 -4.09 13.24
N VAL A 202 -10.27 -3.71 12.36
CA VAL A 202 -10.57 -2.97 11.14
C VAL A 202 -11.19 -3.93 10.13
N GLN A 203 -12.52 -4.06 10.18
CA GLN A 203 -13.27 -4.86 9.20
C GLN A 203 -13.47 -4.05 7.93
N HIS A 204 -12.66 -4.31 6.91
CA HIS A 204 -12.97 -3.87 5.57
C HIS A 204 -14.00 -4.86 4.96
N ARG A 205 -15.28 -4.54 5.06
CA ARG A 205 -16.31 -5.21 4.26
C ARG A 205 -16.49 -4.40 2.98
N PRO A 206 -16.28 -5.00 1.81
CA PRO A 206 -16.58 -4.34 0.53
C PRO A 206 -18.10 -4.17 0.41
N LYS A 207 -18.66 -3.10 0.97
CA LYS A 207 -20.09 -2.78 0.83
C LYS A 207 -20.44 -2.11 -0.50
N LEU A 208 -19.44 -1.57 -1.18
CA LEU A 208 -19.66 -0.78 -2.39
C LEU A 208 -20.21 -1.59 -3.56
N SER A 209 -19.99 -2.90 -3.62
CA SER A 209 -20.45 -3.72 -4.73
C SER A 209 -21.99 -3.91 -4.74
N ARG A 210 -22.66 -3.75 -3.61
CA ARG A 210 -24.12 -4.02 -3.53
C ARG A 210 -24.99 -2.82 -3.89
N GLN A 211 -24.50 -1.60 -3.66
CA GLN A 211 -25.23 -0.37 -4.03
C GLN A 211 -25.00 0.03 -5.48
N LEU A 212 -23.79 -0.19 -6.02
CA LEU A 212 -23.49 0.14 -7.42
C LEU A 212 -23.97 -0.93 -8.42
N THR A 213 -24.33 -2.14 -7.97
CA THR A 213 -24.90 -3.17 -8.85
C THR A 213 -26.39 -2.91 -9.15
N GLY A 214 -27.05 -2.01 -8.41
CA GLY A 214 -28.41 -1.55 -8.69
C GLY A 214 -28.48 -0.40 -9.69
N GLU A 215 -27.48 0.46 -9.73
CA GLU A 215 -27.31 1.48 -10.77
C GLU A 215 -26.26 0.97 -11.77
N ARG A 216 -26.72 0.63 -12.95
CA ARG A 216 -25.81 0.44 -14.10
C ARG A 216 -25.04 1.74 -14.25
N VAL A 217 -23.73 1.70 -13.96
CA VAL A 217 -22.83 2.80 -14.33
C VAL A 217 -23.01 2.99 -15.83
N ASP A 218 -23.73 4.03 -16.20
CA ASP A 218 -23.91 4.37 -17.61
C ASP A 218 -22.56 4.87 -18.12
N LEU A 219 -21.83 3.97 -18.75
CA LEU A 219 -20.52 4.26 -19.37
C LEU A 219 -20.63 5.39 -20.43
N ARG A 220 -21.84 5.83 -20.78
CA ARG A 220 -22.06 6.98 -21.65
C ARG A 220 -21.59 8.29 -21.02
N ILE A 221 -21.52 8.40 -19.69
CA ILE A 221 -21.01 9.61 -19.03
C ILE A 221 -19.52 9.83 -19.32
N PHE A 222 -18.73 8.76 -19.50
CA PHE A 222 -17.32 8.86 -19.85
C PHE A 222 -17.06 9.14 -21.33
N VAL A 223 -18.00 8.81 -22.21
CA VAL A 223 -17.87 9.01 -23.66
C VAL A 223 -18.33 10.41 -24.07
N VAL A 224 -19.30 11.03 -23.38
CA VAL A 224 -19.84 12.35 -23.71
C VAL A 224 -18.85 13.48 -23.36
N SER A 225 -17.87 13.27 -22.48
CA SER A 225 -16.87 14.30 -22.16
C SER A 225 -15.76 14.42 -23.21
N ALA A 226 -15.67 13.54 -24.19
CA ALA A 226 -14.69 13.61 -25.27
C ALA A 226 -15.21 14.34 -26.53
N ASP A 227 -16.51 14.53 -26.64
CA ASP A 227 -17.13 15.22 -27.78
C ASP A 227 -17.67 16.59 -27.35
N GLY A 228 -16.74 17.56 -27.38
CA GLY A 228 -17.01 18.96 -27.03
C GLY A 228 -17.84 19.72 -28.04
N THR A 229 -19.07 19.27 -28.33
CA THR A 229 -20.01 20.05 -29.14
C THR A 229 -21.24 20.42 -28.34
N LYS A 230 -21.27 21.72 -28.04
CA LYS A 230 -22.39 22.63 -27.78
C LYS A 230 -23.79 22.03 -28.07
N GLU A 231 -24.67 22.09 -27.09
CA GLU A 231 -26.01 22.57 -27.40
C GLU A 231 -26.57 23.38 -26.21
N ASN A 232 -26.49 24.74 -26.39
CA ASN A 232 -27.44 25.66 -25.82
C ASN A 232 -28.76 25.42 -26.53
N ALA A 233 -29.86 25.30 -25.81
CA ALA A 233 -31.07 26.07 -26.10
C ALA A 233 -32.35 25.50 -25.47
N LYS A 234 -32.94 26.32 -24.72
CA LYS A 234 -34.34 26.58 -24.36
C LYS A 234 -34.86 25.99 -23.10
#